data_8a992fdb5ec7a4d2e339a5f30ca3947e
#
_entry.id   8a992fdb5ec7a4d2e339a5f30ca3947e
#
_cell.length_a   1.000
_cell.length_b   1.000
_cell.length_c   1.000
_cell.angle_alpha   90.00
_cell.angle_beta   90.00
_cell.angle_gamma   90.00
#
_symmetry.space_group_name_H-M   'P 1'
#
loop_
_entity.id
_entity.type
_entity.pdbx_description
1 polymer ?
#
loop_
_entity_poly.entity_id
_entity_poly.type
_entity_poly.pdbx_seq_one_letter_code
_entity_poly.pdbx_strand_id
1 'polypeptide(L)'
;MGPVLFVTHGGRNIGLGHVRRCLSLAGALKKRSVECEFLLGADQGVADTVSGSGFVCRQGKGDANDVVERIRELTPAVVVADSYAFTSDYFRQLAGAGRPVVAIDDLENQPLPVAMVVNSRAGVGPDDYDRHVTPQTRLLLGPAYALLRPEFADNPGRTIPPQARGVLLTLGGSDNTNLMPRLLRWVAAELGWVDLAVVLGPLFDNRQEIAATAAAIGSRAALHEQPGDVRALMLGADIAVSGGGQTLYELAATATPTVGIQLAENQTGNLSAFESSGVLTWAGDVQYQDLEAAVRTRVRHLAENPQERAAMAAAGRKLVDGRGAERVAAAVMELAGTE
;
A
#
# COMPACT_ATOMS: atom_id res chain seq x y z
N MET A 1 2.86 0.27 29.63
CA MET A 1 3.76 0.19 28.44
C MET A 1 4.02 1.61 27.96
N GLY A 2 5.28 1.95 27.62
CA GLY A 2 5.57 3.24 26.97
C GLY A 2 4.97 3.27 25.55
N PRO A 3 4.82 4.48 24.95
CA PRO A 3 4.25 4.61 23.62
C PRO A 3 5.10 3.96 22.54
N VAL A 4 4.51 3.69 21.37
CA VAL A 4 5.25 3.31 20.16
C VAL A 4 5.53 4.58 19.35
N LEU A 5 6.80 4.81 19.04
CA LEU A 5 7.24 5.92 18.20
C LEU A 5 7.33 5.47 16.74
N PHE A 6 6.54 6.10 15.88
CA PHE A 6 6.61 5.92 14.43
C PHE A 6 7.48 7.02 13.82
N VAL A 7 8.44 6.62 12.99
CA VAL A 7 9.29 7.54 12.23
C VAL A 7 9.12 7.24 10.76
N THR A 8 8.62 8.21 10.02
CA THR A 8 8.34 7.99 8.59
C THR A 8 8.41 9.30 7.79
N HIS A 9 8.52 9.16 6.49
CA HIS A 9 8.51 10.25 5.53
C HIS A 9 7.27 10.16 4.61
N GLY A 10 6.82 11.32 4.14
CA GLY A 10 5.73 11.41 3.17
C GLY A 10 5.69 12.78 2.50
N GLY A 11 5.04 12.87 1.34
CA GLY A 11 4.91 14.12 0.59
C GLY A 11 4.85 13.90 -0.92
N ARG A 12 4.84 14.99 -1.69
CA ARG A 12 4.66 14.94 -3.15
C ARG A 12 5.68 14.06 -3.88
N ASN A 13 6.96 14.09 -3.45
CA ASN A 13 8.04 13.36 -4.11
C ASN A 13 8.18 11.91 -3.62
N ILE A 14 7.72 11.61 -2.40
CA ILE A 14 7.87 10.30 -1.74
C ILE A 14 6.59 9.48 -1.86
N GLY A 15 5.45 10.17 -2.02
CA GLY A 15 4.13 9.56 -1.92
C GLY A 15 3.63 9.45 -0.46
N LEU A 16 2.51 8.77 -0.29
CA LEU A 16 1.87 8.58 1.02
C LEU A 16 1.88 7.12 1.49
N GLY A 17 2.55 6.23 0.77
CA GLY A 17 2.56 4.79 1.07
C GLY A 17 3.09 4.48 2.47
N HIS A 18 4.25 5.01 2.83
CA HIS A 18 4.88 4.84 4.14
C HIS A 18 3.98 5.32 5.27
N VAL A 19 3.47 6.54 5.16
CA VAL A 19 2.58 7.12 6.17
C VAL A 19 1.30 6.30 6.35
N ARG A 20 0.68 5.87 5.25
CA ARG A 20 -0.55 5.06 5.29
C ARG A 20 -0.35 3.71 5.97
N ARG A 21 0.74 3.01 5.67
CA ARG A 21 1.01 1.74 6.32
C ARG A 21 1.40 1.89 7.79
N CYS A 22 2.12 2.94 8.15
CA CYS A 22 2.34 3.30 9.56
C CYS A 22 1.04 3.62 10.29
N LEU A 23 0.12 4.38 9.68
CA LEU A 23 -1.20 4.66 10.24
C LEU A 23 -2.05 3.39 10.43
N SER A 24 -1.96 2.44 9.50
CA SER A 24 -2.65 1.14 9.62
C SER A 24 -2.15 0.35 10.83
N LEU A 25 -0.83 0.29 11.03
CA LEU A 25 -0.24 -0.37 12.19
C LEU A 25 -0.56 0.37 13.49
N ALA A 26 -0.43 1.70 13.52
CA ALA A 26 -0.79 2.51 14.67
C ALA A 26 -2.27 2.36 15.06
N GLY A 27 -3.16 2.26 14.07
CA GLY A 27 -4.58 1.98 14.29
C GLY A 27 -4.83 0.61 14.93
N ALA A 28 -4.08 -0.42 14.50
CA ALA A 28 -4.16 -1.75 15.11
C ALA A 28 -3.61 -1.77 16.56
N LEU A 29 -2.55 -1.02 16.83
CA LEU A 29 -2.00 -0.83 18.18
C LEU A 29 -2.97 -0.06 19.08
N LYS A 30 -3.58 1.04 18.57
CA LYS A 30 -4.56 1.85 19.30
C LYS A 30 -5.78 1.04 19.74
N LYS A 31 -6.27 0.11 18.90
CA LYS A 31 -7.35 -0.83 19.27
C LYS A 31 -6.98 -1.73 20.45
N ARG A 32 -5.69 -1.89 20.73
CA ARG A 32 -5.14 -2.65 21.86
C ARG A 32 -4.69 -1.74 23.01
N SER A 33 -5.16 -0.48 23.02
CA SER A 33 -4.85 0.52 24.02
C SER A 33 -3.36 0.88 24.14
N VAL A 34 -2.63 0.76 23.03
CA VAL A 34 -1.23 1.19 22.91
C VAL A 34 -1.20 2.62 22.37
N GLU A 35 -0.54 3.51 23.09
CA GLU A 35 -0.31 4.88 22.64
C GLU A 35 0.71 4.91 21.51
N CYS A 36 0.47 5.76 20.51
CA CYS A 36 1.34 5.93 19.35
C CYS A 36 1.61 7.41 19.11
N GLU A 37 2.87 7.74 18.84
CA GLU A 37 3.30 9.07 18.43
C GLU A 37 4.05 8.99 17.11
N PHE A 38 3.89 9.98 16.25
CA PHE A 38 4.57 10.11 14.97
C PHE A 38 5.60 11.24 15.00
N LEU A 39 6.80 10.95 14.52
CA LEU A 39 7.81 11.93 14.13
C LEU A 39 7.95 11.88 12.61
N LEU A 40 7.58 12.98 11.95
CA LEU A 40 7.49 13.04 10.50
C LEU A 40 8.53 13.97 9.89
N GLY A 41 9.30 13.46 8.93
CA GLY A 41 9.96 14.27 7.92
C GLY A 41 9.02 14.45 6.72
N ALA A 42 8.08 15.40 6.81
CA ALA A 42 6.98 15.50 5.83
C ALA A 42 6.44 16.93 5.70
N ASP A 43 5.67 17.14 4.61
CA ASP A 43 4.90 18.36 4.39
C ASP A 43 3.76 18.51 5.42
N GLN A 44 3.33 19.76 5.67
CA GLN A 44 2.27 20.06 6.65
C GLN A 44 0.98 19.27 6.38
N GLY A 45 0.56 19.11 5.13
CA GLY A 45 -0.65 18.36 4.78
C GLY A 45 -0.59 16.87 5.15
N VAL A 46 0.61 16.29 5.20
CA VAL A 46 0.84 14.92 5.67
C VAL A 46 0.71 14.85 7.19
N ALA A 47 1.29 15.84 7.90
CA ALA A 47 1.16 15.95 9.34
C ALA A 47 -0.31 16.15 9.77
N ASP A 48 -1.06 16.95 9.03
CA ASP A 48 -2.50 17.15 9.25
C ASP A 48 -3.29 15.84 9.05
N THR A 49 -2.90 15.01 8.08
CA THR A 49 -3.50 13.69 7.86
C THR A 49 -3.29 12.76 9.05
N VAL A 50 -2.08 12.75 9.63
CA VAL A 50 -1.76 11.92 10.81
C VAL A 50 -2.53 12.42 12.03
N SER A 51 -2.53 13.73 12.27
CA SER A 51 -3.26 14.36 13.39
C SER A 51 -4.77 14.16 13.26
N GLY A 52 -5.31 14.30 12.05
CA GLY A 52 -6.71 14.03 11.74
C GLY A 52 -7.12 12.57 11.97
N SER A 53 -6.16 11.64 11.93
CA SER A 53 -6.36 10.21 12.27
C SER A 53 -6.33 9.97 13.80
N GLY A 54 -6.16 11.01 14.59
CA GLY A 54 -6.21 10.97 16.06
C GLY A 54 -4.92 10.45 16.71
N PHE A 55 -3.76 10.74 16.09
CA PHE A 55 -2.45 10.46 16.64
C PHE A 55 -1.68 11.77 16.92
N VAL A 56 -0.83 11.74 17.94
CA VAL A 56 0.11 12.82 18.21
C VAL A 56 1.13 12.82 17.06
N CYS A 57 1.31 13.97 16.43
CA CYS A 57 2.21 14.15 15.31
C CYS A 57 3.18 15.30 15.59
N ARG A 58 4.47 15.04 15.49
CA ARG A 58 5.52 16.02 15.53
C ARG A 58 6.22 16.09 14.20
N GLN A 59 6.44 17.29 13.74
CA GLN A 59 7.30 17.52 12.57
C GLN A 59 8.75 17.72 13.03
N GLY A 60 9.67 17.10 12.30
CA GLY A 60 11.09 17.21 12.50
C GLY A 60 11.83 17.00 11.18
N LYS A 61 13.15 17.00 11.22
CA LYS A 61 13.94 16.63 10.04
C LYS A 61 13.81 15.15 9.69
N GLY A 62 13.46 14.34 10.69
CA GLY A 62 13.42 12.87 10.57
C GLY A 62 14.80 12.23 10.43
N ASP A 63 15.88 13.02 10.66
CA ASP A 63 17.24 12.48 10.70
C ASP A 63 17.48 11.68 11.99
N ALA A 64 18.56 10.90 12.04
CA ALA A 64 18.82 10.01 13.16
C ALA A 64 18.99 10.76 14.50
N ASN A 65 19.54 11.99 14.48
CA ASN A 65 19.73 12.78 15.69
C ASN A 65 18.40 13.22 16.28
N ASP A 66 17.51 13.74 15.44
CA ASP A 66 16.13 14.12 15.82
C ASP A 66 15.42 12.93 16.50
N VAL A 67 15.53 11.74 15.89
CA VAL A 67 14.87 10.54 16.41
C VAL A 67 15.47 10.07 17.71
N VAL A 68 16.81 10.07 17.83
CA VAL A 68 17.51 9.68 19.07
C VAL A 68 17.19 10.66 20.21
N GLU A 69 17.10 11.95 19.94
CA GLU A 69 16.66 12.94 20.92
C GLU A 69 15.21 12.64 21.37
N ARG A 70 14.32 12.38 20.42
CA ARG A 70 12.94 12.03 20.73
C ARG A 70 12.79 10.72 21.49
N ILE A 71 13.63 9.71 21.20
CA ILE A 71 13.68 8.46 21.97
C ILE A 71 14.04 8.73 23.44
N ARG A 72 14.98 9.62 23.70
CA ARG A 72 15.40 9.98 25.06
C ARG A 72 14.30 10.70 25.85
N GLU A 73 13.59 11.62 25.19
CA GLU A 73 12.47 12.38 25.79
C GLU A 73 11.26 11.50 26.05
N LEU A 74 10.80 10.76 25.03
CA LEU A 74 9.56 9.99 25.03
C LEU A 74 9.71 8.66 25.77
N THR A 75 10.92 8.11 25.82
CA THR A 75 11.22 6.74 26.31
C THR A 75 10.24 5.69 25.74
N PRO A 76 10.12 5.59 24.39
CA PRO A 76 9.15 4.69 23.77
C PRO A 76 9.47 3.23 24.08
N ALA A 77 8.45 2.38 24.08
CA ALA A 77 8.64 0.94 24.23
C ALA A 77 9.29 0.33 22.98
N VAL A 78 8.89 0.80 21.79
CA VAL A 78 9.38 0.37 20.47
C VAL A 78 9.43 1.56 19.53
N VAL A 79 10.40 1.56 18.60
CA VAL A 79 10.48 2.49 17.48
C VAL A 79 10.14 1.76 16.19
N VAL A 80 9.20 2.25 15.41
CA VAL A 80 8.87 1.74 14.07
C VAL A 80 9.36 2.74 13.03
N ALA A 81 10.25 2.31 12.14
CA ALA A 81 10.88 3.16 11.12
C ALA A 81 10.51 2.68 9.71
N ASP A 82 10.05 3.62 8.87
CA ASP A 82 9.57 3.34 7.53
C ASP A 82 9.88 4.48 6.55
N SER A 83 10.92 4.34 5.76
CA SER A 83 11.26 5.23 4.64
C SER A 83 12.39 4.65 3.80
N TYR A 84 12.35 4.86 2.50
CA TYR A 84 13.46 4.54 1.60
C TYR A 84 14.71 5.43 1.80
N ALA A 85 14.57 6.54 2.51
CA ALA A 85 15.70 7.41 2.84
C ALA A 85 16.54 6.92 4.03
N PHE A 86 16.08 5.90 4.77
CA PHE A 86 16.79 5.41 5.95
C PHE A 86 17.89 4.42 5.56
N THR A 87 19.13 4.76 5.90
CA THR A 87 20.32 3.96 5.61
C THR A 87 20.64 3.01 6.76
N SER A 88 21.56 2.05 6.54
CA SER A 88 22.09 1.19 7.59
C SER A 88 22.69 1.98 8.76
N ASP A 89 23.34 3.13 8.48
CA ASP A 89 23.88 4.01 9.51
C ASP A 89 22.78 4.64 10.36
N TYR A 90 21.69 5.03 9.74
CA TYR A 90 20.49 5.48 10.44
C TYR A 90 19.97 4.42 11.41
N PHE A 91 19.78 3.19 10.96
CA PHE A 91 19.31 2.10 11.81
C PHE A 91 20.30 1.75 12.93
N ARG A 92 21.64 1.83 12.68
CA ARG A 92 22.65 1.65 13.73
C ARG A 92 22.54 2.70 14.84
N GLN A 93 22.30 3.95 14.48
CA GLN A 93 22.12 5.04 15.46
C GLN A 93 20.85 4.82 16.30
N LEU A 94 19.74 4.42 15.68
CA LEU A 94 18.51 4.14 16.38
C LEU A 94 18.66 2.93 17.34
N ALA A 95 19.28 1.85 16.89
CA ALA A 95 19.54 0.69 17.72
C ALA A 95 20.43 1.04 18.94
N GLY A 96 21.41 1.95 18.75
CA GLY A 96 22.26 2.48 19.81
C GLY A 96 21.53 3.32 20.87
N ALA A 97 20.30 3.77 20.59
CA ALA A 97 19.48 4.50 21.56
C ALA A 97 18.83 3.59 22.65
N GLY A 98 19.06 2.28 22.60
CA GLY A 98 18.66 1.34 23.66
C GLY A 98 17.16 1.00 23.65
N ARG A 99 16.48 1.17 22.52
CA ARG A 99 15.09 0.73 22.31
C ARG A 99 15.00 -0.26 21.16
N PRO A 100 14.11 -1.26 21.23
CA PRO A 100 13.85 -2.13 20.08
C PRO A 100 13.41 -1.33 18.87
N VAL A 101 13.99 -1.60 17.71
CA VAL A 101 13.65 -0.98 16.44
C VAL A 101 12.99 -2.00 15.53
N VAL A 102 11.89 -1.62 14.91
CA VAL A 102 11.18 -2.34 13.85
C VAL A 102 11.39 -1.59 12.54
N ALA A 103 11.96 -2.23 11.54
CA ALA A 103 12.05 -1.68 10.19
C ALA A 103 10.91 -2.23 9.33
N ILE A 104 10.18 -1.34 8.66
CA ILE A 104 9.32 -1.72 7.54
C ILE A 104 10.16 -1.54 6.27
N ASP A 105 10.45 -2.64 5.58
CA ASP A 105 11.36 -2.69 4.46
C ASP A 105 10.72 -3.36 3.24
N ASP A 106 11.07 -2.89 2.04
CA ASP A 106 10.61 -3.45 0.77
C ASP A 106 11.77 -3.66 -0.22
N LEU A 107 13.00 -3.36 0.19
CA LEU A 107 14.14 -3.24 -0.74
C LEU A 107 15.15 -4.37 -0.59
N GLU A 108 15.29 -4.98 0.58
CA GLU A 108 16.24 -6.06 0.92
C GLU A 108 17.68 -5.78 0.44
N ASN A 109 18.10 -4.50 0.48
CA ASN A 109 19.33 -4.06 -0.19
C ASN A 109 20.42 -3.52 0.75
N GLN A 110 20.19 -3.56 2.08
CA GLN A 110 21.12 -3.00 3.06
C GLN A 110 21.06 -3.72 4.41
N PRO A 111 22.16 -3.70 5.21
CA PRO A 111 22.14 -4.21 6.58
C PRO A 111 21.12 -3.47 7.45
N LEU A 112 20.31 -4.24 8.17
CA LEU A 112 19.28 -3.78 9.10
C LEU A 112 19.56 -4.30 10.52
N PRO A 113 20.33 -3.57 11.33
CA PRO A 113 20.63 -3.95 12.72
C PRO A 113 19.45 -3.61 13.64
N VAL A 114 18.33 -4.29 13.44
CA VAL A 114 17.04 -4.03 14.09
C VAL A 114 16.52 -5.28 14.79
N ALA A 115 15.60 -5.11 15.73
CA ALA A 115 14.99 -6.22 16.45
C ALA A 115 13.95 -6.97 15.59
N MET A 116 13.32 -6.30 14.64
CA MET A 116 12.30 -6.88 13.76
C MET A 116 12.31 -6.20 12.39
N VAL A 117 12.13 -7.00 11.33
CA VAL A 117 11.84 -6.55 9.98
C VAL A 117 10.43 -6.97 9.60
N VAL A 118 9.67 -6.05 9.00
CA VAL A 118 8.37 -6.30 8.39
C VAL A 118 8.47 -6.03 6.90
N ASN A 119 8.30 -7.06 6.08
CA ASN A 119 8.27 -6.91 4.63
C ASN A 119 7.08 -7.69 4.07
N SER A 120 6.09 -6.97 3.58
CA SER A 120 4.86 -7.57 3.03
C SER A 120 4.98 -8.02 1.58
N ARG A 121 6.14 -7.83 0.92
CA ARG A 121 6.30 -8.18 -0.49
C ARG A 121 6.04 -9.66 -0.72
N ALA A 122 5.26 -9.97 -1.75
CA ALA A 122 5.02 -11.34 -2.15
C ALA A 122 6.30 -11.95 -2.73
N GLY A 123 6.58 -13.19 -2.36
CA GLY A 123 7.78 -13.93 -2.78
C GLY A 123 9.04 -13.65 -1.97
N VAL A 124 9.03 -12.70 -1.01
CA VAL A 124 10.16 -12.48 -0.11
C VAL A 124 10.29 -13.62 0.89
N GLY A 125 11.50 -14.05 1.15
CA GLY A 125 11.83 -15.13 2.09
C GLY A 125 12.97 -14.78 3.04
N PRO A 126 13.28 -15.65 4.03
CA PRO A 126 14.40 -15.45 4.95
C PRO A 126 15.74 -15.28 4.23
N ASP A 127 15.96 -16.01 3.14
CA ASP A 127 17.21 -15.99 2.37
C ASP A 127 17.53 -14.60 1.80
N ASP A 128 16.50 -13.79 1.50
CA ASP A 128 16.68 -12.40 1.05
C ASP A 128 17.29 -11.50 2.14
N TYR A 129 17.21 -11.94 3.41
CA TYR A 129 17.71 -11.20 4.57
C TYR A 129 18.97 -11.78 5.22
N ASP A 130 19.47 -12.93 4.79
CA ASP A 130 20.61 -13.65 5.43
C ASP A 130 21.85 -12.79 5.64
N ARG A 131 22.10 -11.82 4.75
CA ARG A 131 23.25 -10.90 4.82
C ARG A 131 22.92 -9.55 5.44
N HIS A 132 21.65 -9.32 5.75
CA HIS A 132 21.15 -8.01 6.13
C HIS A 132 20.73 -7.90 7.58
N VAL A 133 20.51 -9.02 8.26
CA VAL A 133 20.04 -9.05 9.64
C VAL A 133 20.90 -9.95 10.53
N THR A 134 20.69 -9.87 11.84
CA THR A 134 21.30 -10.79 12.80
C THR A 134 20.38 -11.99 13.06
N PRO A 135 20.90 -13.13 13.57
CA PRO A 135 20.08 -14.29 13.92
C PRO A 135 18.98 -14.00 14.96
N GLN A 136 19.10 -12.91 15.72
CA GLN A 136 18.13 -12.48 16.72
C GLN A 136 17.01 -11.62 16.14
N THR A 137 17.18 -11.13 14.91
CA THR A 137 16.18 -10.29 14.24
C THR A 137 14.96 -11.12 13.85
N ARG A 138 13.79 -10.72 14.33
CA ARG A 138 12.52 -11.36 13.95
C ARG A 138 12.11 -10.91 12.56
N LEU A 139 11.80 -11.86 11.67
CA LEU A 139 11.35 -11.59 10.31
C LEU A 139 9.85 -11.86 10.18
N LEU A 140 9.09 -10.84 9.76
CA LEU A 140 7.67 -10.93 9.41
C LEU A 140 7.54 -10.69 7.91
N LEU A 141 7.58 -11.76 7.11
CA LEU A 141 7.73 -11.72 5.67
C LEU A 141 6.47 -12.20 4.93
N GLY A 142 6.21 -11.56 3.82
CA GLY A 142 5.16 -11.93 2.89
C GLY A 142 3.81 -11.23 3.12
N PRO A 143 2.85 -11.41 2.19
CA PRO A 143 1.58 -10.68 2.13
C PRO A 143 0.67 -10.83 3.35
N ALA A 144 0.86 -11.89 4.15
CA ALA A 144 0.17 -12.06 5.43
C ALA A 144 0.42 -10.92 6.43
N TYR A 145 1.50 -10.16 6.24
CA TYR A 145 1.89 -9.02 7.08
C TYR A 145 1.63 -7.67 6.40
N ALA A 146 0.85 -7.64 5.32
CA ALA A 146 0.49 -6.38 4.65
C ALA A 146 -0.25 -5.44 5.60
N LEU A 147 0.28 -4.23 5.76
CA LEU A 147 -0.23 -3.23 6.68
C LEU A 147 -1.42 -2.48 6.07
N LEU A 148 -2.57 -3.12 6.04
CA LEU A 148 -3.82 -2.56 5.52
C LEU A 148 -4.66 -1.93 6.63
N ARG A 149 -5.53 -0.99 6.23
CA ARG A 149 -6.53 -0.42 7.12
C ARG A 149 -7.50 -1.51 7.63
N PRO A 150 -8.05 -1.36 8.85
CA PRO A 150 -8.84 -2.41 9.49
C PRO A 150 -10.06 -2.88 8.70
N GLU A 151 -10.65 -2.01 7.90
CA GLU A 151 -11.81 -2.35 7.07
C GLU A 151 -11.52 -3.44 6.04
N PHE A 152 -10.28 -3.62 5.62
CA PHE A 152 -9.88 -4.67 4.66
C PHE A 152 -9.82 -6.08 5.29
N ALA A 153 -9.84 -6.20 6.61
CA ALA A 153 -9.91 -7.49 7.31
C ALA A 153 -11.29 -8.16 7.21
N ASP A 154 -12.32 -7.38 6.92
CA ASP A 154 -13.67 -7.88 6.71
C ASP A 154 -13.95 -8.05 5.22
N ASN A 155 -13.98 -9.29 4.74
CA ASN A 155 -14.30 -9.62 3.36
C ASN A 155 -15.59 -10.44 3.31
N PRO A 156 -16.74 -9.83 2.93
CA PRO A 156 -18.04 -10.49 2.91
C PRO A 156 -18.17 -11.57 1.83
N GLY A 157 -17.12 -11.80 1.08
CA GLY A 157 -17.16 -12.64 -0.12
C GLY A 157 -17.57 -11.83 -1.36
N ARG A 158 -17.37 -12.44 -2.52
CA ARG A 158 -17.70 -11.82 -3.81
C ARG A 158 -18.47 -12.78 -4.68
N THR A 159 -19.57 -12.32 -5.23
CA THR A 159 -20.25 -12.99 -6.33
C THR A 159 -19.66 -12.49 -7.65
N ILE A 160 -19.22 -13.40 -8.50
CA ILE A 160 -18.67 -13.07 -9.82
C ILE A 160 -19.79 -13.13 -10.85
N PRO A 161 -20.21 -12.01 -11.46
CA PRO A 161 -21.24 -12.02 -12.48
C PRO A 161 -20.73 -12.66 -13.79
N PRO A 162 -21.62 -13.23 -14.62
CA PRO A 162 -21.23 -13.80 -15.91
C PRO A 162 -20.49 -12.80 -16.82
N GLN A 163 -20.94 -11.54 -16.84
CA GLN A 163 -20.33 -10.44 -17.57
C GLN A 163 -19.97 -9.32 -16.59
N ALA A 164 -18.79 -8.73 -16.74
CA ALA A 164 -18.39 -7.57 -15.94
C ALA A 164 -19.24 -6.35 -16.29
N ARG A 165 -19.62 -5.57 -15.27
CA ARG A 165 -20.42 -4.33 -15.38
C ARG A 165 -19.72 -3.12 -14.82
N GLY A 166 -18.78 -3.30 -13.90
CA GLY A 166 -18.07 -2.22 -13.23
C GLY A 166 -16.55 -2.39 -13.32
N VAL A 167 -15.84 -1.34 -13.71
CA VAL A 167 -14.38 -1.28 -13.72
C VAL A 167 -13.91 -0.13 -12.82
N LEU A 168 -13.01 -0.45 -11.89
CA LEU A 168 -12.34 0.52 -11.03
C LEU A 168 -10.99 0.91 -11.65
N LEU A 169 -10.73 2.21 -11.81
CA LEU A 169 -9.43 2.75 -12.20
C LEU A 169 -8.80 3.46 -11.01
N THR A 170 -7.61 3.02 -10.60
CA THR A 170 -6.89 3.61 -9.46
C THR A 170 -5.37 3.49 -9.63
N LEU A 171 -4.65 4.59 -9.52
CA LEU A 171 -3.18 4.63 -9.58
C LEU A 171 -2.56 4.92 -8.22
N GLY A 172 -3.37 4.87 -7.15
CA GLY A 172 -2.91 5.17 -5.79
C GLY A 172 -2.96 6.66 -5.46
N GLY A 173 -1.88 7.19 -4.89
CA GLY A 173 -1.84 8.57 -4.36
C GLY A 173 -1.66 9.66 -5.39
N SER A 174 -1.02 9.38 -6.53
CA SER A 174 -0.63 10.35 -7.57
C SER A 174 -0.64 9.73 -8.96
N ASP A 175 -0.65 10.58 -9.98
CA ASP A 175 -0.51 10.21 -11.40
C ASP A 175 0.57 11.07 -12.08
N ASN A 176 1.81 10.85 -11.71
CA ASN A 176 2.96 11.61 -12.21
C ASN A 176 3.24 11.37 -13.71
N THR A 177 2.63 10.35 -14.29
CA THR A 177 2.81 9.95 -15.70
C THR A 177 1.67 10.38 -16.61
N ASN A 178 0.68 11.09 -16.07
CA ASN A 178 -0.56 11.46 -16.78
C ASN A 178 -1.23 10.25 -17.45
N LEU A 179 -1.26 9.13 -16.76
CA LEU A 179 -1.80 7.88 -17.28
C LEU A 179 -3.34 7.79 -17.14
N MET A 180 -3.92 8.34 -16.08
CA MET A 180 -5.35 8.19 -15.79
C MET A 180 -6.27 8.63 -16.93
N PRO A 181 -6.07 9.81 -17.58
CA PRO A 181 -6.90 10.20 -18.73
C PRO A 181 -6.79 9.22 -19.90
N ARG A 182 -5.62 8.61 -20.10
CA ARG A 182 -5.37 7.61 -21.15
C ARG A 182 -6.12 6.32 -20.81
N LEU A 183 -5.99 5.81 -19.58
CA LEU A 183 -6.70 4.61 -19.09
C LEU A 183 -8.21 4.75 -19.23
N LEU A 184 -8.75 5.91 -18.84
CA LEU A 184 -10.18 6.21 -19.01
C LEU A 184 -10.62 6.04 -20.46
N ARG A 185 -9.90 6.66 -21.41
CA ARG A 185 -10.21 6.57 -22.84
C ARG A 185 -10.10 5.13 -23.34
N TRP A 186 -9.04 4.41 -22.99
CA TRP A 186 -8.79 3.04 -23.44
C TRP A 186 -9.86 2.07 -22.96
N VAL A 187 -10.17 2.11 -21.66
CA VAL A 187 -11.14 1.19 -21.06
C VAL A 187 -12.56 1.53 -21.52
N ALA A 188 -12.91 2.81 -21.60
CA ALA A 188 -14.24 3.25 -22.10
C ALA A 188 -14.49 2.87 -23.56
N ALA A 189 -13.45 2.94 -24.41
CA ALA A 189 -13.54 2.55 -25.82
C ALA A 189 -13.61 1.02 -25.98
N GLU A 190 -12.90 0.26 -25.13
CA GLU A 190 -12.84 -1.19 -25.18
C GLU A 190 -14.10 -1.85 -24.61
N LEU A 191 -14.61 -1.33 -23.50
CA LEU A 191 -15.75 -1.88 -22.77
C LEU A 191 -16.89 -0.85 -22.75
N GLY A 192 -17.56 -0.67 -23.90
CA GLY A 192 -18.62 0.33 -24.07
C GLY A 192 -19.87 0.12 -23.20
N TRP A 193 -19.95 -1.01 -22.47
CA TRP A 193 -21.12 -1.39 -21.66
C TRP A 193 -20.87 -1.36 -20.14
N VAL A 194 -19.64 -1.03 -19.68
CA VAL A 194 -19.31 -1.00 -18.25
C VAL A 194 -19.39 0.42 -17.69
N ASP A 195 -19.67 0.49 -16.39
CA ASP A 195 -19.50 1.70 -15.60
C ASP A 195 -18.06 1.79 -15.09
N LEU A 196 -17.51 3.00 -15.10
CA LEU A 196 -16.13 3.29 -14.69
C LEU A 196 -16.14 4.10 -13.39
N ALA A 197 -15.61 3.54 -12.32
CA ALA A 197 -15.30 4.25 -11.09
C ALA A 197 -13.83 4.67 -11.11
N VAL A 198 -13.55 5.96 -11.01
CA VAL A 198 -12.18 6.51 -11.07
C VAL A 198 -11.82 7.09 -9.74
N VAL A 199 -10.83 6.52 -9.05
CA VAL A 199 -10.34 7.04 -7.77
C VAL A 199 -9.17 7.99 -7.99
N LEU A 200 -9.33 9.23 -7.55
CA LEU A 200 -8.31 10.27 -7.57
C LEU A 200 -7.69 10.40 -6.19
N GLY A 201 -6.40 10.12 -6.10
CA GLY A 201 -5.61 10.33 -4.90
C GLY A 201 -5.38 11.82 -4.59
N PRO A 202 -4.86 12.13 -3.39
CA PRO A 202 -4.68 13.53 -2.96
C PRO A 202 -3.64 14.31 -3.77
N LEU A 203 -2.67 13.62 -4.39
CA LEU A 203 -1.55 14.22 -5.11
C LEU A 203 -1.72 14.20 -6.65
N PHE A 204 -2.95 14.07 -7.14
CA PHE A 204 -3.24 14.17 -8.58
C PHE A 204 -3.24 15.63 -9.00
N ASP A 205 -2.35 16.01 -9.89
CA ASP A 205 -2.26 17.39 -10.45
C ASP A 205 -3.06 17.56 -11.74
N ASN A 206 -3.41 16.48 -12.44
CA ASN A 206 -4.10 16.46 -13.75
C ASN A 206 -5.64 16.31 -13.64
N ARG A 207 -6.25 16.73 -12.51
CA ARG A 207 -7.68 16.57 -12.21
C ARG A 207 -8.60 17.16 -13.28
N GLN A 208 -8.24 18.32 -13.86
CA GLN A 208 -9.04 18.97 -14.88
C GLN A 208 -9.11 18.14 -16.18
N GLU A 209 -7.98 17.55 -16.60
CA GLU A 209 -7.96 16.69 -17.79
C GLU A 209 -8.76 15.41 -17.56
N ILE A 210 -8.63 14.82 -16.36
CA ILE A 210 -9.41 13.63 -15.98
C ILE A 210 -10.90 13.95 -15.98
N ALA A 211 -11.31 15.08 -15.40
CA ALA A 211 -12.71 15.51 -15.37
C ALA A 211 -13.27 15.77 -16.79
N ALA A 212 -12.51 16.41 -17.65
CA ALA A 212 -12.90 16.62 -19.05
C ALA A 212 -13.04 15.29 -19.79
N THR A 213 -12.11 14.34 -19.56
CA THR A 213 -12.17 13.01 -20.18
C THR A 213 -13.39 12.22 -19.68
N ALA A 214 -13.67 12.24 -18.38
CA ALA A 214 -14.84 11.58 -17.80
C ALA A 214 -16.15 12.19 -18.34
N ALA A 215 -16.24 13.52 -18.44
CA ALA A 215 -17.39 14.21 -19.01
C ALA A 215 -17.65 13.81 -20.47
N ALA A 216 -16.61 13.63 -21.28
CA ALA A 216 -16.73 13.17 -22.65
C ALA A 216 -17.23 11.71 -22.77
N ILE A 217 -16.97 10.86 -21.77
CA ILE A 217 -17.50 9.49 -21.70
C ILE A 217 -18.97 9.50 -21.23
N GLY A 218 -19.35 10.51 -20.47
CA GLY A 218 -20.72 10.70 -19.98
C GLY A 218 -21.02 9.95 -18.68
N SER A 219 -22.29 9.60 -18.47
CA SER A 219 -22.78 9.04 -17.20
C SER A 219 -22.14 7.73 -16.74
N ARG A 220 -21.43 7.04 -17.63
CA ARG A 220 -20.70 5.81 -17.27
C ARG A 220 -19.39 6.04 -16.50
N ALA A 221 -18.86 7.26 -16.45
CA ALA A 221 -17.60 7.57 -15.76
C ALA A 221 -17.87 8.41 -14.51
N ALA A 222 -17.73 7.82 -13.34
CA ALA A 222 -17.87 8.48 -12.05
C ALA A 222 -16.50 8.75 -11.42
N LEU A 223 -16.23 10.01 -11.04
CA LEU A 223 -15.02 10.42 -10.36
C LEU A 223 -15.23 10.41 -8.84
N HIS A 224 -14.30 9.81 -8.13
CA HIS A 224 -14.28 9.72 -6.67
C HIS A 224 -12.98 10.37 -6.15
N GLU A 225 -13.09 11.63 -5.71
CA GLU A 225 -11.95 12.37 -5.17
C GLU A 225 -11.75 12.03 -3.71
N GLN A 226 -10.60 11.43 -3.39
CA GLN A 226 -10.23 11.05 -2.02
C GLN A 226 -11.39 10.39 -1.24
N PRO A 227 -12.02 9.34 -1.79
CA PRO A 227 -13.19 8.74 -1.15
C PRO A 227 -12.86 8.21 0.24
N GLY A 228 -13.76 8.47 1.20
CA GLY A 228 -13.62 7.98 2.57
C GLY A 228 -13.66 6.44 2.66
N ASP A 229 -14.43 5.79 1.77
CA ASP A 229 -14.54 4.33 1.68
C ASP A 229 -14.13 3.82 0.28
N VAL A 230 -12.84 3.70 0.08
CA VAL A 230 -12.26 3.11 -1.14
C VAL A 230 -12.54 1.61 -1.23
N ARG A 231 -12.68 0.94 -0.09
CA ARG A 231 -13.00 -0.50 -0.04
C ARG A 231 -14.36 -0.79 -0.66
N ALA A 232 -15.38 0.03 -0.41
CA ALA A 232 -16.69 -0.14 -1.03
C ALA A 232 -16.62 -0.07 -2.56
N LEU A 233 -15.81 0.84 -3.10
CA LEU A 233 -15.57 0.94 -4.55
C LEU A 233 -14.87 -0.32 -5.10
N MET A 234 -13.87 -0.84 -4.37
CA MET A 234 -13.18 -2.08 -4.74
C MET A 234 -14.12 -3.29 -4.72
N LEU A 235 -14.95 -3.42 -3.68
CA LEU A 235 -15.95 -4.50 -3.59
C LEU A 235 -17.04 -4.40 -4.67
N GLY A 236 -17.40 -3.18 -5.08
CA GLY A 236 -18.41 -2.93 -6.12
C GLY A 236 -17.92 -3.13 -7.55
N ALA A 237 -16.61 -3.16 -7.78
CA ALA A 237 -16.03 -3.31 -9.12
C ALA A 237 -15.81 -4.79 -9.47
N ASP A 238 -16.10 -5.20 -10.69
CA ASP A 238 -15.85 -6.56 -11.20
C ASP A 238 -14.40 -6.75 -11.65
N ILE A 239 -13.75 -5.65 -12.05
CA ILE A 239 -12.36 -5.60 -12.49
C ILE A 239 -11.75 -4.30 -11.98
N ALA A 240 -10.48 -4.31 -11.64
CA ALA A 240 -9.70 -3.11 -11.38
C ALA A 240 -8.54 -2.97 -12.37
N VAL A 241 -8.16 -1.73 -12.71
CA VAL A 241 -6.87 -1.41 -13.33
C VAL A 241 -6.09 -0.56 -12.33
N SER A 242 -4.92 -1.02 -11.94
CA SER A 242 -4.17 -0.41 -10.82
C SER A 242 -2.68 -0.35 -11.06
N GLY A 243 -2.01 0.61 -10.41
CA GLY A 243 -0.56 0.58 -10.23
C GLY A 243 -0.09 -0.52 -9.28
N GLY A 244 1.21 -0.84 -9.32
CA GLY A 244 1.85 -1.95 -8.58
C GLY A 244 2.18 -1.68 -7.11
N GLY A 245 1.61 -0.63 -6.49
CA GLY A 245 1.89 -0.24 -5.10
C GLY A 245 1.00 -0.92 -4.06
N GLN A 246 0.87 -0.27 -2.89
CA GLN A 246 0.07 -0.74 -1.74
C GLN A 246 -1.39 -1.11 -2.11
N THR A 247 -1.96 -0.44 -3.11
CA THR A 247 -3.33 -0.67 -3.60
C THR A 247 -3.54 -2.10 -4.11
N LEU A 248 -2.49 -2.78 -4.60
CA LEU A 248 -2.62 -4.19 -5.00
C LEU A 248 -3.02 -5.09 -3.83
N TYR A 249 -2.49 -4.84 -2.64
CA TYR A 249 -2.85 -5.60 -1.44
C TYR A 249 -4.29 -5.33 -1.01
N GLU A 250 -4.77 -4.08 -1.14
CA GLU A 250 -6.16 -3.71 -0.88
C GLU A 250 -7.11 -4.42 -1.86
N LEU A 251 -6.78 -4.45 -3.15
CA LEU A 251 -7.52 -5.14 -4.20
C LEU A 251 -7.53 -6.66 -3.99
N ALA A 252 -6.40 -7.25 -3.61
CA ALA A 252 -6.32 -8.66 -3.26
C ALA A 252 -7.18 -9.01 -2.05
N ALA A 253 -7.13 -8.20 -0.98
CA ALA A 253 -7.96 -8.38 0.22
C ALA A 253 -9.46 -8.28 -0.09
N THR A 254 -9.87 -7.41 -1.04
CA THR A 254 -11.26 -7.30 -1.51
C THR A 254 -11.61 -8.31 -2.60
N ALA A 255 -10.68 -9.21 -2.96
CA ALA A 255 -10.85 -10.20 -4.01
C ALA A 255 -11.24 -9.58 -5.37
N THR A 256 -10.69 -8.43 -5.71
CA THR A 256 -10.99 -7.70 -6.94
C THR A 256 -10.02 -8.12 -8.05
N PRO A 257 -10.49 -8.80 -9.12
CA PRO A 257 -9.66 -9.17 -10.27
C PRO A 257 -8.97 -7.94 -10.86
N THR A 258 -7.66 -7.99 -11.08
CA THR A 258 -6.88 -6.78 -11.34
C THR A 258 -6.01 -6.90 -12.58
N VAL A 259 -5.98 -5.83 -13.40
CA VAL A 259 -4.95 -5.57 -14.40
C VAL A 259 -3.93 -4.62 -13.77
N GLY A 260 -2.70 -5.09 -13.60
CA GLY A 260 -1.60 -4.32 -13.00
C GLY A 260 -0.79 -3.54 -14.05
N ILE A 261 -0.37 -2.33 -13.71
CA ILE A 261 0.53 -1.50 -14.52
C ILE A 261 1.71 -1.08 -13.64
N GLN A 262 2.93 -1.21 -14.14
CA GLN A 262 4.11 -0.70 -13.46
C GLN A 262 4.24 0.80 -13.67
N LEU A 263 4.17 1.57 -12.60
CA LEU A 263 4.34 3.03 -12.61
C LEU A 263 5.75 3.46 -12.20
N ALA A 264 6.47 2.61 -11.48
CA ALA A 264 7.82 2.86 -10.99
C ALA A 264 8.58 1.54 -10.82
N GLU A 265 9.91 1.59 -10.88
CA GLU A 265 10.79 0.43 -10.86
C GLU A 265 10.62 -0.45 -9.60
N ASN A 266 10.46 0.18 -8.44
CA ASN A 266 10.23 -0.53 -7.17
C ASN A 266 8.94 -1.35 -7.12
N GLN A 267 8.05 -1.25 -8.12
CA GLN A 267 6.80 -2.02 -8.20
C GLN A 267 6.97 -3.35 -8.94
N THR A 268 8.09 -3.56 -9.64
CA THR A 268 8.35 -4.76 -10.45
C THR A 268 8.19 -6.05 -9.63
N GLY A 269 8.81 -6.10 -8.46
CA GLY A 269 8.76 -7.27 -7.57
C GLY A 269 7.33 -7.64 -7.14
N ASN A 270 6.54 -6.64 -6.74
CA ASN A 270 5.13 -6.86 -6.37
C ASN A 270 4.31 -7.36 -7.56
N LEU A 271 4.40 -6.70 -8.72
CA LEU A 271 3.62 -7.08 -9.91
C LEU A 271 3.94 -8.50 -10.36
N SER A 272 5.23 -8.84 -10.45
CA SER A 272 5.69 -10.20 -10.83
C SER A 272 5.19 -11.26 -9.84
N ALA A 273 5.29 -11.02 -8.54
CA ALA A 273 4.88 -11.98 -7.53
C ALA A 273 3.35 -12.15 -7.46
N PHE A 274 2.58 -11.06 -7.62
CA PHE A 274 1.12 -11.12 -7.67
C PHE A 274 0.62 -11.81 -8.94
N GLU A 275 1.26 -11.60 -10.10
CA GLU A 275 0.96 -12.31 -11.34
C GLU A 275 1.25 -13.80 -11.21
N SER A 276 2.44 -14.17 -10.70
CA SER A 276 2.82 -15.57 -10.46
C SER A 276 1.89 -16.28 -9.49
N SER A 277 1.28 -15.53 -8.56
CA SER A 277 0.27 -16.05 -7.61
C SER A 277 -1.15 -16.11 -8.19
N GLY A 278 -1.35 -15.70 -9.43
CA GLY A 278 -2.65 -15.68 -10.10
C GLY A 278 -3.62 -14.61 -9.59
N VAL A 279 -3.13 -13.57 -8.91
CA VAL A 279 -3.95 -12.50 -8.31
C VAL A 279 -4.24 -11.38 -9.30
N LEU A 280 -3.34 -11.14 -10.25
CA LEU A 280 -3.50 -10.14 -11.30
C LEU A 280 -2.96 -10.62 -12.64
N THR A 281 -3.22 -9.85 -13.69
CA THR A 281 -2.51 -9.93 -14.97
C THR A 281 -1.74 -8.63 -15.20
N TRP A 282 -0.45 -8.72 -15.49
CA TRP A 282 0.43 -7.57 -15.63
C TRP A 282 0.45 -7.06 -17.07
N ALA A 283 0.01 -5.82 -17.30
CA ALA A 283 -0.08 -5.22 -18.63
C ALA A 283 1.25 -4.63 -19.14
N GLY A 284 2.22 -4.44 -18.25
CA GLY A 284 3.51 -3.86 -18.59
C GLY A 284 3.84 -2.60 -17.81
N ASP A 285 4.91 -1.95 -18.23
CA ASP A 285 5.45 -0.70 -17.70
C ASP A 285 4.75 0.50 -18.35
N VAL A 286 4.65 1.62 -17.63
CA VAL A 286 4.03 2.86 -18.14
C VAL A 286 4.71 3.42 -19.40
N GLN A 287 5.99 3.09 -19.61
CA GLN A 287 6.77 3.46 -20.80
C GLN A 287 6.69 2.42 -21.92
N TYR A 288 6.02 1.29 -21.68
CA TYR A 288 5.88 0.22 -22.68
C TYR A 288 5.10 0.73 -23.89
N GLN A 289 5.69 0.58 -25.09
CA GLN A 289 5.14 1.13 -26.34
C GLN A 289 3.71 0.62 -26.63
N ASP A 290 3.44 -0.65 -26.31
CA ASP A 290 2.17 -1.33 -26.56
C ASP A 290 1.25 -1.38 -25.34
N LEU A 291 1.48 -0.52 -24.32
CA LEU A 291 0.70 -0.53 -23.08
C LEU A 291 -0.81 -0.41 -23.33
N GLU A 292 -1.24 0.45 -24.26
CA GLU A 292 -2.66 0.58 -24.62
C GLU A 292 -3.24 -0.75 -25.07
N ALA A 293 -2.61 -1.39 -26.06
CA ALA A 293 -3.06 -2.67 -26.59
C ALA A 293 -3.09 -3.76 -25.51
N ALA A 294 -2.06 -3.77 -24.64
CA ALA A 294 -1.97 -4.71 -23.52
C ALA A 294 -3.09 -4.52 -22.49
N VAL A 295 -3.37 -3.29 -22.09
CA VAL A 295 -4.47 -2.98 -21.15
C VAL A 295 -5.81 -3.35 -21.77
N ARG A 296 -6.10 -2.90 -22.99
CA ARG A 296 -7.36 -3.18 -23.69
C ARG A 296 -7.62 -4.69 -23.83
N THR A 297 -6.61 -5.44 -24.27
CA THR A 297 -6.72 -6.90 -24.39
C THR A 297 -7.03 -7.57 -23.05
N ARG A 298 -6.35 -7.17 -21.96
CA ARG A 298 -6.54 -7.80 -20.65
C ARG A 298 -7.87 -7.42 -20.00
N VAL A 299 -8.30 -6.16 -20.09
CA VAL A 299 -9.61 -5.77 -19.53
C VAL A 299 -10.76 -6.44 -20.28
N ARG A 300 -10.68 -6.56 -21.63
CA ARG A 300 -11.66 -7.30 -22.42
C ARG A 300 -11.68 -8.77 -22.02
N HIS A 301 -10.51 -9.40 -21.98
CA HIS A 301 -10.39 -10.79 -21.60
C HIS A 301 -11.02 -11.05 -20.22
N LEU A 302 -10.70 -10.26 -19.21
CA LEU A 302 -11.32 -10.40 -17.89
C LEU A 302 -12.82 -10.08 -17.91
N ALA A 303 -13.29 -9.13 -18.71
CA ALA A 303 -14.71 -8.79 -18.79
C ALA A 303 -15.57 -9.96 -19.30
N GLU A 304 -15.02 -10.74 -20.21
CA GLU A 304 -15.69 -11.86 -20.90
C GLU A 304 -15.46 -13.23 -20.21
N ASN A 305 -14.49 -13.34 -19.27
CA ASN A 305 -14.10 -14.60 -18.65
C ASN A 305 -14.38 -14.63 -17.13
N PRO A 306 -15.60 -14.96 -16.70
CA PRO A 306 -15.98 -15.01 -15.29
C PRO A 306 -15.20 -16.08 -14.49
N GLN A 307 -14.76 -17.17 -15.15
CA GLN A 307 -13.96 -18.24 -14.52
C GLN A 307 -12.60 -17.70 -14.08
N GLU A 308 -11.95 -16.89 -14.93
CA GLU A 308 -10.68 -16.28 -14.59
C GLU A 308 -10.82 -15.23 -13.48
N ARG A 309 -11.86 -14.37 -13.56
CA ARG A 309 -12.16 -13.46 -12.46
C ARG A 309 -12.39 -14.20 -11.13
N ALA A 310 -13.08 -15.34 -11.16
CA ALA A 310 -13.30 -16.16 -9.97
C ALA A 310 -11.99 -16.75 -9.43
N ALA A 311 -11.11 -17.23 -10.31
CA ALA A 311 -9.80 -17.74 -9.92
C ALA A 311 -8.92 -16.65 -9.30
N MET A 312 -8.83 -15.46 -9.93
CA MET A 312 -8.10 -14.31 -9.39
C MET A 312 -8.65 -13.87 -8.03
N ALA A 313 -9.97 -13.78 -7.89
CA ALA A 313 -10.62 -13.41 -6.63
C ALA A 313 -10.29 -14.42 -5.50
N ALA A 314 -10.27 -15.71 -5.80
CA ALA A 314 -9.91 -16.75 -4.84
C ALA A 314 -8.42 -16.67 -4.46
N ALA A 315 -7.53 -16.46 -5.43
CA ALA A 315 -6.10 -16.30 -5.22
C ALA A 315 -5.80 -15.06 -4.36
N GLY A 316 -6.45 -13.91 -4.64
CA GLY A 316 -6.30 -12.68 -3.89
C GLY A 316 -6.62 -12.85 -2.40
N ARG A 317 -7.78 -13.43 -2.09
CA ARG A 317 -8.19 -13.71 -0.70
C ARG A 317 -7.26 -14.67 0.04
N LYS A 318 -6.71 -15.65 -0.68
CA LYS A 318 -5.73 -16.57 -0.11
C LYS A 318 -4.40 -15.88 0.19
N LEU A 319 -3.98 -14.95 -0.66
CA LEU A 319 -2.71 -14.25 -0.54
C LEU A 319 -2.77 -13.15 0.53
N VAL A 320 -3.87 -12.36 0.59
CA VAL A 320 -4.01 -11.21 1.49
C VAL A 320 -5.37 -11.28 2.20
N ASP A 321 -5.36 -11.57 3.49
CA ASP A 321 -6.58 -11.64 4.32
C ASP A 321 -6.95 -10.32 5.03
N GLY A 322 -6.16 -9.26 4.80
CA GLY A 322 -6.37 -7.93 5.39
C GLY A 322 -5.97 -7.79 6.86
N ARG A 323 -5.48 -8.85 7.52
CA ARG A 323 -5.17 -8.87 8.96
C ARG A 323 -3.70 -8.67 9.29
N GLY A 324 -2.88 -8.27 8.32
CA GLY A 324 -1.44 -8.09 8.51
C GLY A 324 -1.10 -7.07 9.60
N ALA A 325 -1.79 -5.93 9.65
CA ALA A 325 -1.59 -4.93 10.69
C ALA A 325 -1.87 -5.46 12.11
N GLU A 326 -2.86 -6.36 12.27
CA GLU A 326 -3.16 -6.99 13.56
C GLU A 326 -2.04 -7.96 14.01
N ARG A 327 -1.46 -8.72 13.05
CA ARG A 327 -0.34 -9.64 13.30
C ARG A 327 0.93 -8.88 13.67
N VAL A 328 1.25 -7.83 12.92
CA VAL A 328 2.41 -6.99 13.20
C VAL A 328 2.24 -6.25 14.54
N ALA A 329 1.04 -5.73 14.85
CA ALA A 329 0.78 -5.10 16.15
C ALA A 329 0.97 -6.07 17.32
N ALA A 330 0.55 -7.34 17.20
CA ALA A 330 0.82 -8.37 18.20
C ALA A 330 2.32 -8.57 18.41
N ALA A 331 3.08 -8.72 17.33
CA ALA A 331 4.52 -8.91 17.38
C ALA A 331 5.27 -7.68 17.97
N VAL A 332 4.81 -6.46 17.68
CA VAL A 332 5.35 -5.22 18.28
C VAL A 332 5.10 -5.21 19.80
N MET A 333 3.93 -5.63 20.26
CA MET A 333 3.62 -5.71 21.69
C MET A 333 4.48 -6.76 22.42
N GLU A 334 4.67 -7.94 21.82
CA GLU A 334 5.59 -8.96 22.34
C GLU A 334 7.03 -8.41 22.46
N LEU A 335 7.50 -7.69 21.45
CA LEU A 335 8.82 -7.06 21.44
C LEU A 335 8.96 -6.00 22.55
N ALA A 336 7.87 -5.32 22.90
CA ALA A 336 7.82 -4.35 23.99
C ALA A 336 7.78 -4.98 25.41
N GLY A 337 7.74 -6.30 25.51
CA GLY A 337 7.64 -7.02 26.78
C GLY A 337 6.25 -7.00 27.42
N THR A 338 5.20 -6.85 26.60
CA THR A 338 3.79 -6.98 27.01
C THR A 338 3.22 -8.26 26.43
N GLU A 339 3.23 -9.33 27.19
CA GLU A 339 2.35 -10.50 26.98
C GLU A 339 0.92 -10.22 27.45
#